data_d5f53e52cefec0e1aa5dff305f9395af
#
_entry.id   d5f53e52cefec0e1aa5dff305f9395af
#
_cell.length_a   1.000
_cell.length_b   1.000
_cell.length_c   1.000
_cell.angle_alpha   90.00
_cell.angle_beta   90.00
_cell.angle_gamma   90.00
#
_symmetry.space_group_name_H-M   'P 1'
#
loop_
_entity.id
_entity.type
_entity.pdbx_description
1 polymer ?
#
loop_
_entity_poly.entity_id
_entity_poly.type
_entity_poly.pdbx_seq_one_letter_code
_entity_poly.pdbx_strand_id
1 'polypeptide(L)'
;VNTPAPSSSLLSRLGARLRPRRLSVRQRTLLVCAVPLVALFAVAAFAPLPFVLAQPGITANVLGDSKDKPVITVSGPGSGEAGADDGKLLMTTIAATPPGATVRLPQVVENWFRTDRAAMPAEAVYPVGDNLKEVEKHNQDEMRSSQNAAVKAALRQMRKSPRDVRVSLRLADVGGPSAGLFFSLGIIDKVVGDGRGGGLTGGRVVAGTGTIKADGKVGPVGGVPLKTRAAKRDGASVFLVPRAECADAKVEQPKGLRLVPVETLSGALKALDALRDGGRVPSC
;
A
#
# COMPACT_ATOMS: atom_id res chain seq x y z
N VAL A 1 64.75 5.96 61.23
CA VAL A 1 63.93 5.37 60.16
C VAL A 1 62.71 6.29 59.98
N ASN A 2 62.78 7.20 59.01
CA ASN A 2 61.71 8.18 58.72
C ASN A 2 60.79 7.62 57.64
N THR A 3 59.53 7.51 57.97
CA THR A 3 58.42 7.28 56.98
C THR A 3 57.76 8.62 56.63
N PRO A 4 57.63 8.99 55.39
CA PRO A 4 56.90 10.20 55.03
C PRO A 4 55.40 9.93 54.87
N ALA A 5 54.59 10.83 55.43
CA ALA A 5 53.12 10.85 55.33
C ALA A 5 52.62 11.11 53.93
N PRO A 6 51.44 10.57 53.50
CA PRO A 6 50.90 10.78 52.19
C PRO A 6 50.25 12.17 52.05
N SER A 7 50.58 12.86 50.95
CA SER A 7 50.10 14.18 50.59
C SER A 7 48.63 14.18 50.17
N SER A 8 47.78 14.78 50.98
CA SER A 8 46.35 15.04 50.73
C SER A 8 46.14 16.31 49.89
N SER A 9 46.42 16.29 48.60
CA SER A 9 46.29 17.52 47.80
C SER A 9 45.57 17.35 46.42
N LEU A 10 44.85 16.25 46.21
CA LEU A 10 44.14 16.05 44.92
C LEU A 10 42.62 16.21 44.99
N LEU A 11 41.99 16.34 46.14
CA LEU A 11 40.54 16.50 46.28
C LEU A 11 40.02 17.93 46.41
N SER A 12 40.92 18.93 46.45
CA SER A 12 40.54 20.34 46.66
C SER A 12 40.36 21.15 45.35
N ARG A 13 40.52 20.56 44.16
CA ARG A 13 40.44 21.29 42.89
C ARG A 13 39.16 21.12 42.08
N LEU A 14 38.19 20.34 42.50
CA LEU A 14 36.93 20.09 41.81
C LEU A 14 35.75 20.96 42.26
N GLY A 15 36.02 21.94 43.11
CA GLY A 15 35.03 22.92 43.58
C GLY A 15 35.05 24.25 42.81
N ALA A 16 35.26 24.23 41.51
CA ALA A 16 35.03 25.43 40.70
C ALA A 16 33.53 25.76 40.74
N ARG A 17 33.11 26.53 41.73
CA ARG A 17 31.76 27.14 41.81
C ARG A 17 31.49 27.85 40.50
N LEU A 18 30.60 27.34 39.70
CA LEU A 18 29.95 28.01 38.61
C LEU A 18 29.24 29.26 39.22
N ARG A 19 29.95 30.39 39.29
CA ARG A 19 29.33 31.67 39.64
C ARG A 19 28.28 31.95 38.57
N PRO A 20 27.00 32.15 38.94
CA PRO A 20 25.98 32.48 37.94
C PRO A 20 26.42 33.82 37.32
N ARG A 21 26.86 33.77 36.05
CA ARG A 21 27.10 34.97 35.26
C ARG A 21 25.79 35.76 35.24
N ARG A 22 25.78 36.96 35.83
CA ARG A 22 24.64 37.87 35.73
C ARG A 22 24.41 38.18 34.27
N LEU A 23 23.35 37.59 33.68
CA LEU A 23 22.94 37.87 32.32
C LEU A 23 22.67 39.37 32.12
N SER A 24 23.16 39.96 31.05
CA SER A 24 22.84 41.32 30.67
C SER A 24 21.32 41.45 30.43
N VAL A 25 20.81 42.68 30.50
CA VAL A 25 19.39 42.96 30.27
C VAL A 25 18.93 42.39 28.92
N ARG A 26 19.75 42.57 27.85
CA ARG A 26 19.49 41.99 26.52
C ARG A 26 19.41 40.46 26.53
N GLN A 27 20.31 39.80 27.25
CA GLN A 27 20.28 38.33 27.36
C GLN A 27 19.06 37.82 28.12
N ARG A 28 18.61 38.54 29.15
CA ARG A 28 17.35 38.23 29.87
C ARG A 28 16.14 38.37 28.95
N THR A 29 16.06 39.46 28.20
CA THR A 29 14.95 39.69 27.27
C THR A 29 14.92 38.61 26.17
N LEU A 30 16.07 38.25 25.58
CA LEU A 30 16.17 37.16 24.63
C LEU A 30 15.75 35.80 25.20
N LEU A 31 16.15 35.50 26.43
CA LEU A 31 15.74 34.27 27.11
C LEU A 31 14.22 34.25 27.38
N VAL A 32 13.65 35.36 27.87
CA VAL A 32 12.20 35.44 28.11
C VAL A 32 11.40 35.26 26.81
N CYS A 33 11.88 35.78 25.68
CA CYS A 33 11.25 35.60 24.39
C CYS A 33 11.52 34.21 23.80
N ALA A 34 12.69 33.62 24.04
CA ALA A 34 13.06 32.29 23.50
C ALA A 34 12.33 31.14 24.22
N VAL A 35 12.09 31.27 25.55
CA VAL A 35 11.42 30.21 26.32
C VAL A 35 10.04 29.84 25.75
N PRO A 36 9.09 30.79 25.54
CA PRO A 36 7.79 30.44 24.99
C PRO A 36 7.89 29.90 23.55
N LEU A 37 8.85 30.42 22.77
CA LEU A 37 9.08 29.90 21.41
C LEU A 37 9.58 28.44 21.42
N VAL A 38 10.57 28.14 22.26
CA VAL A 38 11.07 26.76 22.42
C VAL A 38 9.99 25.86 22.99
N ALA A 39 9.19 26.33 23.94
CA ALA A 39 8.07 25.57 24.47
C ALA A 39 7.02 25.26 23.37
N LEU A 40 6.70 26.25 22.53
CA LEU A 40 5.79 26.07 21.40
C LEU A 40 6.34 25.02 20.39
N PHE A 41 7.61 25.11 20.04
CA PHE A 41 8.24 24.13 19.17
C PHE A 41 8.29 22.72 19.80
N ALA A 42 8.54 22.64 21.10
CA ALA A 42 8.49 21.36 21.82
C ALA A 42 7.07 20.76 21.78
N VAL A 43 6.05 21.57 22.07
CA VAL A 43 4.65 21.12 21.96
C VAL A 43 4.35 20.66 20.54
N ALA A 44 4.70 21.45 19.53
CA ALA A 44 4.47 21.08 18.13
C ALA A 44 5.21 19.80 17.71
N ALA A 45 6.42 19.58 18.23
CA ALA A 45 7.21 18.38 17.91
C ALA A 45 6.67 17.09 18.58
N PHE A 46 6.07 17.22 19.77
CA PHE A 46 5.62 16.07 20.56
C PHE A 46 4.11 15.83 20.54
N ALA A 47 3.32 16.82 20.08
CA ALA A 47 1.87 16.66 19.94
C ALA A 47 1.54 15.51 18.98
N PRO A 48 0.52 14.70 19.29
CA PRO A 48 0.01 13.70 18.37
C PRO A 48 -0.63 14.38 17.16
N LEU A 49 -0.27 13.94 15.97
CA LEU A 49 -0.81 14.44 14.71
C LEU A 49 -1.80 13.42 14.11
N PRO A 50 -2.87 13.87 13.44
CA PRO A 50 -3.85 13.01 12.81
C PRO A 50 -3.33 12.45 11.47
N PHE A 51 -2.14 11.87 11.49
CA PHE A 51 -1.49 11.27 10.33
C PHE A 51 -1.22 9.79 10.56
N VAL A 52 -1.21 9.07 9.45
CA VAL A 52 -0.82 7.66 9.33
C VAL A 52 0.40 7.60 8.44
N LEU A 53 1.39 6.80 8.84
CA LEU A 53 2.56 6.54 8.01
C LEU A 53 2.30 5.30 7.17
N ALA A 54 2.33 5.46 5.86
CA ALA A 54 2.11 4.40 4.88
C ALA A 54 3.40 4.06 4.13
N GLN A 55 3.54 2.79 3.75
CA GLN A 55 4.66 2.28 2.96
C GLN A 55 4.16 1.23 1.95
N PRO A 56 4.98 0.86 0.95
CA PRO A 56 4.65 -0.25 0.05
C PRO A 56 4.29 -1.51 0.83
N GLY A 57 3.09 -2.01 0.62
CA GLY A 57 2.60 -3.21 1.28
C GLY A 57 3.08 -4.49 0.60
N ILE A 58 2.42 -5.58 0.89
CA ILE A 58 2.63 -6.86 0.22
C ILE A 58 1.95 -6.87 -1.15
N THR A 59 2.45 -7.69 -2.06
CA THR A 59 1.73 -8.12 -3.24
C THR A 59 1.25 -9.56 -3.05
N ALA A 60 0.14 -9.92 -3.67
CA ALA A 60 -0.34 -11.29 -3.66
C ALA A 60 -0.68 -11.74 -5.08
N ASN A 61 -0.17 -12.90 -5.49
CA ASN A 61 -0.51 -13.49 -6.78
C ASN A 61 -1.90 -14.13 -6.70
N VAL A 62 -2.88 -13.54 -7.37
CA VAL A 62 -4.25 -14.08 -7.35
C VAL A 62 -4.39 -15.41 -8.11
N LEU A 63 -3.43 -15.77 -8.96
CA LEU A 63 -3.38 -17.04 -9.67
C LEU A 63 -2.72 -18.16 -8.85
N GLY A 64 -1.97 -17.80 -7.80
CA GLY A 64 -1.22 -18.73 -6.95
C GLY A 64 -1.94 -19.05 -5.65
N ASP A 65 -1.14 -19.42 -4.67
CA ASP A 65 -1.58 -19.85 -3.34
C ASP A 65 -1.34 -18.75 -2.29
N SER A 66 -2.17 -18.74 -1.26
CA SER A 66 -2.01 -17.96 -0.04
C SER A 66 -2.16 -18.91 1.15
N LYS A 67 -1.12 -19.03 1.99
CA LYS A 67 -1.09 -19.97 3.13
C LYS A 67 -1.45 -21.39 2.70
N ASP A 68 -0.78 -21.90 1.67
CA ASP A 68 -0.91 -23.25 1.12
C ASP A 68 -2.32 -23.59 0.57
N LYS A 69 -3.09 -22.57 0.22
CA LYS A 69 -4.42 -22.73 -0.39
C LYS A 69 -4.56 -21.80 -1.59
N PRO A 70 -5.18 -22.29 -2.69
CA PRO A 70 -5.44 -21.44 -3.85
C PRO A 70 -6.23 -20.18 -3.47
N VAL A 71 -5.75 -19.03 -3.96
CA VAL A 71 -6.47 -17.75 -3.80
C VAL A 71 -7.82 -17.80 -4.51
N ILE A 72 -7.84 -18.38 -5.71
CA ILE A 72 -9.04 -18.54 -6.53
C ILE A 72 -9.24 -20.03 -6.82
N THR A 73 -10.37 -20.56 -6.37
CA THR A 73 -10.84 -21.90 -6.70
C THR A 73 -12.08 -21.79 -7.57
N VAL A 74 -12.07 -22.48 -8.70
CA VAL A 74 -13.19 -22.54 -9.64
C VAL A 74 -13.69 -23.97 -9.74
N SER A 75 -15.00 -24.16 -9.81
CA SER A 75 -15.63 -25.48 -9.97
C SER A 75 -16.97 -25.35 -10.71
N GLY A 76 -17.42 -26.46 -11.30
CA GLY A 76 -18.68 -26.55 -12.02
C GLY A 76 -18.49 -26.96 -13.48
N PRO A 77 -19.57 -27.29 -14.19
CA PRO A 77 -19.51 -27.81 -15.56
C PRO A 77 -18.96 -26.80 -16.59
N GLY A 78 -18.96 -25.51 -16.25
CA GLY A 78 -18.41 -24.46 -17.09
C GLY A 78 -17.02 -23.99 -16.68
N SER A 79 -16.39 -24.63 -15.67
CA SER A 79 -14.99 -24.42 -15.33
C SER A 79 -14.12 -25.13 -16.36
N GLY A 80 -13.61 -24.40 -17.34
CA GLY A 80 -12.56 -24.91 -18.24
C GLY A 80 -11.23 -25.03 -17.50
N GLU A 81 -10.36 -25.88 -17.97
CA GLU A 81 -8.94 -25.82 -17.62
C GLU A 81 -8.29 -24.82 -18.57
N ALA A 82 -8.20 -23.56 -18.14
CA ALA A 82 -7.38 -22.61 -18.87
C ALA A 82 -5.92 -23.04 -18.76
N GLY A 83 -5.19 -22.98 -19.85
CA GLY A 83 -3.76 -23.29 -19.86
C GLY A 83 -3.03 -22.43 -18.83
N ALA A 84 -2.24 -23.05 -17.96
CA ALA A 84 -1.39 -22.31 -17.04
C ALA A 84 -0.23 -21.70 -17.84
N ASP A 85 -0.01 -20.41 -17.68
CA ASP A 85 1.27 -19.80 -18.02
C ASP A 85 2.06 -19.51 -16.73
N ASP A 86 3.38 -19.34 -16.84
CA ASP A 86 4.25 -19.02 -15.70
C ASP A 86 4.11 -17.56 -15.23
N GLY A 87 3.14 -16.84 -15.76
CA GLY A 87 2.90 -15.45 -15.42
C GLY A 87 2.20 -15.26 -14.09
N LYS A 88 2.20 -14.01 -13.62
CA LYS A 88 1.60 -13.65 -12.33
C LYS A 88 0.65 -12.47 -12.46
N LEU A 89 -0.47 -12.53 -11.75
CA LEU A 89 -1.37 -11.41 -11.51
C LEU A 89 -1.23 -10.94 -10.07
N LEU A 90 -0.41 -9.91 -9.85
CA LEU A 90 -0.11 -9.39 -8.52
C LEU A 90 -1.06 -8.25 -8.14
N MET A 91 -2.00 -8.50 -7.26
CA MET A 91 -2.69 -7.42 -6.57
C MET A 91 -1.72 -6.73 -5.59
N THR A 92 -1.91 -5.43 -5.38
CA THR A 92 -1.01 -4.63 -4.54
C THR A 92 -1.73 -3.99 -3.37
N THR A 93 -1.03 -3.89 -2.23
CA THR A 93 -1.53 -3.25 -1.01
C THR A 93 -0.60 -2.12 -0.55
N ILE A 94 -1.06 -1.37 0.43
CA ILE A 94 -0.23 -0.49 1.26
C ILE A 94 -0.18 -1.05 2.67
N ALA A 95 0.92 -0.85 3.36
CA ALA A 95 1.01 -1.08 4.80
C ALA A 95 0.99 0.27 5.50
N ALA A 96 0.11 0.42 6.47
CA ALA A 96 -0.07 1.66 7.22
C ALA A 96 0.06 1.40 8.72
N THR A 97 0.49 2.42 9.48
CA THR A 97 0.50 2.32 10.94
C THR A 97 -0.93 2.09 11.44
N PRO A 98 -1.13 1.26 12.49
CA PRO A 98 -2.46 0.93 12.99
C PRO A 98 -3.27 2.18 13.41
N PRO A 99 -4.61 2.10 13.40
CA PRO A 99 -5.45 3.16 13.96
C PRO A 99 -5.08 3.41 15.43
N GLY A 100 -5.06 4.68 15.85
CA GLY A 100 -4.66 5.08 17.17
C GLY A 100 -3.15 5.13 17.43
N ALA A 101 -2.32 4.79 16.46
CA ALA A 101 -0.87 4.97 16.59
C ALA A 101 -0.51 6.46 16.68
N THR A 102 0.33 6.81 17.65
CA THR A 102 0.77 8.19 17.81
C THR A 102 1.86 8.54 16.81
N VAL A 103 1.52 9.37 15.83
CA VAL A 103 2.46 9.95 14.88
C VAL A 103 2.79 11.37 15.32
N ARG A 104 4.09 11.74 15.29
CA ARG A 104 4.60 13.05 15.72
C ARG A 104 5.28 13.77 14.55
N LEU A 105 5.42 15.10 14.68
CA LEU A 105 6.01 15.94 13.63
C LEU A 105 7.38 15.44 13.12
N PRO A 106 8.34 15.04 13.93
CA PRO A 106 9.62 14.52 13.42
C PRO A 106 9.46 13.32 12.48
N GLN A 107 8.52 12.41 12.80
CA GLN A 107 8.23 11.25 11.95
C GLN A 107 7.59 11.65 10.62
N VAL A 108 6.68 12.63 10.65
CA VAL A 108 6.07 13.16 9.41
C VAL A 108 7.13 13.81 8.53
N VAL A 109 8.00 14.65 9.12
CA VAL A 109 9.09 15.31 8.40
C VAL A 109 10.08 14.30 7.82
N GLU A 110 10.50 13.31 8.60
CA GLU A 110 11.37 12.23 8.09
C GLU A 110 10.74 11.51 6.89
N ASN A 111 9.46 11.14 7.01
CA ASN A 111 8.77 10.44 5.93
C ASN A 111 8.49 11.32 4.71
N TRP A 112 8.39 12.64 4.89
CA TRP A 112 8.22 13.60 3.79
C TRP A 112 9.39 13.59 2.80
N PHE A 113 10.61 13.40 3.30
CA PHE A 113 11.82 13.33 2.47
C PHE A 113 12.12 11.94 1.94
N ARG A 114 11.29 10.95 2.25
CA ARG A 114 11.44 9.58 1.75
C ARG A 114 10.50 9.33 0.59
N THR A 115 11.02 8.69 -0.43
CA THR A 115 10.22 8.31 -1.60
C THR A 115 9.49 6.98 -1.43
N ASP A 116 9.92 6.16 -0.47
CA ASP A 116 9.35 4.83 -0.16
C ASP A 116 8.28 4.86 0.94
N ARG A 117 7.92 6.05 1.44
CA ARG A 117 6.92 6.23 2.50
C ARG A 117 6.08 7.47 2.23
N ALA A 118 4.91 7.50 2.84
CA ALA A 118 4.02 8.64 2.79
C ALA A 118 3.39 8.91 4.16
N ALA A 119 3.26 10.18 4.53
CA ALA A 119 2.38 10.60 5.60
C ALA A 119 1.02 10.96 4.99
N MET A 120 -0.02 10.28 5.42
CA MET A 120 -1.38 10.45 4.91
C MET A 120 -2.32 10.88 6.05
N PRO A 121 -3.34 11.70 5.81
CA PRO A 121 -4.36 11.97 6.81
C PRO A 121 -4.99 10.65 7.30
N ALA A 122 -5.17 10.49 8.60
CA ALA A 122 -5.73 9.26 9.18
C ALA A 122 -7.11 8.92 8.59
N GLU A 123 -7.95 9.92 8.36
CA GLU A 123 -9.28 9.76 7.76
C GLU A 123 -9.25 9.24 6.32
N ALA A 124 -8.17 9.51 5.57
CA ALA A 124 -8.01 9.00 4.21
C ALA A 124 -7.68 7.50 4.17
N VAL A 125 -7.10 6.97 5.25
CA VAL A 125 -6.72 5.55 5.37
C VAL A 125 -7.77 4.77 6.17
N TYR A 126 -8.33 5.40 7.20
CA TYR A 126 -9.33 4.83 8.10
C TYR A 126 -10.57 5.73 8.15
N PRO A 127 -11.41 5.71 7.09
CA PRO A 127 -12.59 6.57 7.02
C PRO A 127 -13.69 6.18 8.02
N VAL A 128 -13.62 4.97 8.57
CA VAL A 128 -14.60 4.43 9.51
C VAL A 128 -13.87 3.67 10.61
N GLY A 129 -14.27 3.95 11.86
CA GLY A 129 -13.80 3.26 13.05
C GLY A 129 -12.64 3.96 13.78
N ASP A 130 -12.81 4.09 15.09
CA ASP A 130 -11.82 4.73 15.98
C ASP A 130 -10.86 3.72 16.62
N ASN A 131 -11.13 2.43 16.43
CA ASN A 131 -10.35 1.35 17.01
C ASN A 131 -10.06 0.23 16.00
N LEU A 132 -9.04 -0.58 16.31
CA LEU A 132 -8.54 -1.64 15.43
C LEU A 132 -9.63 -2.64 15.01
N LYS A 133 -10.53 -3.02 15.93
CA LYS A 133 -11.58 -4.02 15.65
C LYS A 133 -12.61 -3.50 14.65
N GLU A 134 -13.02 -2.24 14.76
CA GLU A 134 -13.96 -1.61 13.83
C GLU A 134 -13.35 -1.47 12.43
N VAL A 135 -12.09 -1.01 12.37
CA VAL A 135 -11.36 -0.92 11.11
C VAL A 135 -11.17 -2.30 10.47
N GLU A 136 -10.77 -3.32 11.22
CA GLU A 136 -10.65 -4.69 10.71
C GLU A 136 -11.97 -5.23 10.18
N LYS A 137 -13.06 -5.03 10.92
CA LYS A 137 -14.40 -5.45 10.49
C LYS A 137 -14.80 -4.72 9.21
N HIS A 138 -14.65 -3.41 9.16
CA HIS A 138 -14.94 -2.62 7.97
C HIS A 138 -14.13 -3.10 6.76
N ASN A 139 -12.82 -3.29 6.91
CA ASN A 139 -11.95 -3.80 5.86
C ASN A 139 -12.35 -5.20 5.38
N GLN A 140 -12.81 -6.08 6.29
CA GLN A 140 -13.31 -7.41 5.92
C GLN A 140 -14.63 -7.33 5.15
N ASP A 141 -15.54 -6.46 5.56
CA ASP A 141 -16.83 -6.27 4.88
C ASP A 141 -16.62 -5.67 3.48
N GLU A 142 -15.71 -4.70 3.34
CA GLU A 142 -15.30 -4.15 2.05
C GLU A 142 -14.65 -5.20 1.15
N MET A 143 -13.78 -6.04 1.70
CA MET A 143 -13.15 -7.13 0.95
C MET A 143 -14.20 -8.12 0.45
N ARG A 144 -15.18 -8.53 1.28
CA ARG A 144 -16.28 -9.40 0.85
C ARG A 144 -17.14 -8.78 -0.24
N SER A 145 -17.45 -7.49 -0.10
CA SER A 145 -18.18 -6.74 -1.13
C SER A 145 -17.41 -6.72 -2.46
N SER A 146 -16.12 -6.43 -2.40
CA SER A 146 -15.21 -6.43 -3.54
C SER A 146 -15.12 -7.80 -4.21
N GLN A 147 -14.99 -8.88 -3.45
CA GLN A 147 -14.98 -10.26 -3.94
C GLN A 147 -16.31 -10.61 -4.64
N ASN A 148 -17.43 -10.27 -4.04
CA ASN A 148 -18.75 -10.51 -4.65
C ASN A 148 -18.94 -9.72 -5.94
N ALA A 149 -18.50 -8.47 -5.98
CA ALA A 149 -18.52 -7.65 -7.19
C ALA A 149 -17.62 -8.22 -8.29
N ALA A 150 -16.43 -8.71 -7.91
CA ALA A 150 -15.46 -9.31 -8.83
C ALA A 150 -16.02 -10.59 -9.48
N VAL A 151 -16.64 -11.47 -8.69
CA VAL A 151 -17.28 -12.70 -9.22
C VAL A 151 -18.38 -12.32 -10.22
N LYS A 152 -19.28 -11.39 -9.86
CA LYS A 152 -20.36 -10.94 -10.75
C LYS A 152 -19.82 -10.32 -12.03
N ALA A 153 -18.80 -9.47 -11.95
CA ALA A 153 -18.17 -8.82 -13.10
C ALA A 153 -17.50 -9.84 -14.03
N ALA A 154 -16.76 -10.81 -13.46
CA ALA A 154 -16.09 -11.86 -14.23
C ALA A 154 -17.10 -12.77 -14.94
N LEU A 155 -18.12 -13.27 -14.23
CA LEU A 155 -19.15 -14.12 -14.82
C LEU A 155 -19.91 -13.40 -15.94
N ARG A 156 -20.27 -12.13 -15.73
CA ARG A 156 -20.92 -11.30 -16.76
C ARG A 156 -20.03 -11.11 -17.98
N GLN A 157 -18.74 -10.84 -17.78
CA GLN A 157 -17.76 -10.68 -18.87
C GLN A 157 -17.62 -11.95 -19.71
N MET A 158 -17.62 -13.12 -19.06
CA MET A 158 -17.56 -14.42 -19.72
C MET A 158 -18.93 -14.91 -20.24
N ARG A 159 -20.05 -14.19 -20.00
CA ARG A 159 -21.43 -14.63 -20.27
C ARG A 159 -21.76 -15.98 -19.65
N LYS A 160 -21.24 -16.25 -18.46
CA LYS A 160 -21.49 -17.47 -17.66
C LYS A 160 -22.41 -17.16 -16.47
N SER A 161 -23.18 -18.16 -16.04
CA SER A 161 -24.03 -18.02 -14.84
C SER A 161 -23.36 -18.60 -13.60
N PRO A 162 -23.79 -18.20 -12.38
CA PRO A 162 -23.33 -18.84 -11.13
C PRO A 162 -23.69 -20.31 -11.00
N ARG A 163 -24.59 -20.83 -11.85
CA ARG A 163 -24.92 -22.26 -11.91
C ARG A 163 -23.86 -23.05 -12.70
N ASP A 164 -23.24 -22.40 -13.69
CA ASP A 164 -22.22 -23.02 -14.56
C ASP A 164 -20.84 -22.97 -13.92
N VAL A 165 -20.55 -21.88 -13.20
CA VAL A 165 -19.22 -21.63 -12.59
C VAL A 165 -19.41 -21.16 -11.16
N ARG A 166 -18.89 -21.95 -10.22
CA ARG A 166 -18.80 -21.58 -8.80
C ARG A 166 -17.39 -21.12 -8.52
N VAL A 167 -17.28 -19.94 -7.91
CA VAL A 167 -16.00 -19.31 -7.58
C VAL A 167 -15.89 -19.16 -6.06
N SER A 168 -14.78 -19.59 -5.49
CA SER A 168 -14.41 -19.34 -4.11
C SER A 168 -13.12 -18.51 -4.09
N LEU A 169 -13.14 -17.41 -3.36
CA LEU A 169 -12.01 -16.52 -3.20
C LEU A 169 -11.52 -16.59 -1.75
N ARG A 170 -10.20 -16.80 -1.58
CA ARG A 170 -9.56 -16.87 -0.28
C ARG A 170 -8.28 -16.05 -0.31
N LEU A 171 -8.25 -14.98 0.44
CA LEU A 171 -7.04 -14.20 0.65
C LEU A 171 -6.98 -13.81 2.12
N ALA A 172 -5.99 -14.33 2.82
CA ALA A 172 -5.76 -14.03 4.23
C ALA A 172 -5.01 -12.71 4.40
N ASP A 173 -5.27 -12.02 5.49
CA ASP A 173 -4.52 -10.85 5.98
C ASP A 173 -4.47 -9.65 5.00
N VAL A 174 -5.42 -9.57 4.09
CA VAL A 174 -5.59 -8.43 3.16
C VAL A 174 -7.00 -7.89 3.31
N GLY A 175 -7.11 -6.61 3.57
CA GLY A 175 -8.38 -5.90 3.68
C GLY A 175 -8.57 -4.85 2.57
N GLY A 176 -9.81 -4.34 2.49
CA GLY A 176 -10.18 -3.26 1.58
C GLY A 176 -10.56 -3.71 0.16
N PRO A 177 -11.21 -2.82 -0.61
CA PRO A 177 -11.86 -3.16 -1.86
C PRO A 177 -10.93 -3.13 -3.09
N SER A 178 -9.66 -2.75 -2.94
CA SER A 178 -8.76 -2.39 -4.05
C SER A 178 -8.25 -3.57 -4.89
N ALA A 179 -8.58 -4.82 -4.53
CA ALA A 179 -8.19 -6.03 -5.23
C ALA A 179 -9.24 -6.52 -6.27
N GLY A 180 -10.40 -5.89 -6.33
CA GLY A 180 -11.54 -6.36 -7.11
C GLY A 180 -11.26 -6.59 -8.59
N LEU A 181 -10.53 -5.66 -9.23
CA LEU A 181 -10.08 -5.83 -10.62
C LEU A 181 -9.26 -7.11 -10.79
N PHE A 182 -8.29 -7.36 -9.90
CA PHE A 182 -7.38 -8.50 -10.00
C PHE A 182 -8.08 -9.82 -9.68
N PHE A 183 -9.01 -9.84 -8.74
CA PHE A 183 -9.87 -11.02 -8.56
C PHE A 183 -10.69 -11.31 -9.83
N SER A 184 -11.26 -10.29 -10.48
CA SER A 184 -12.03 -10.50 -11.72
C SER A 184 -11.15 -11.07 -12.84
N LEU A 185 -9.96 -10.52 -13.02
CA LEU A 185 -8.99 -11.01 -14.01
C LEU A 185 -8.55 -12.44 -13.69
N GLY A 186 -8.22 -12.73 -12.44
CA GLY A 186 -7.82 -14.08 -12.03
C GLY A 186 -8.92 -15.13 -12.17
N ILE A 187 -10.19 -14.76 -11.94
CA ILE A 187 -11.34 -15.65 -12.21
C ILE A 187 -11.43 -15.95 -13.70
N ILE A 188 -11.32 -14.94 -14.56
CA ILE A 188 -11.38 -15.11 -16.01
C ILE A 188 -10.21 -15.97 -16.48
N ASP A 189 -9.01 -15.70 -15.96
CA ASP A 189 -7.81 -16.50 -16.27
C ASP A 189 -8.01 -17.97 -15.94
N LYS A 190 -8.52 -18.30 -14.75
CA LYS A 190 -8.76 -19.69 -14.31
C LYS A 190 -9.89 -20.40 -15.07
N VAL A 191 -10.85 -19.66 -15.66
CA VAL A 191 -12.03 -20.25 -16.31
C VAL A 191 -11.87 -20.38 -17.82
N VAL A 192 -11.34 -19.34 -18.47
CA VAL A 192 -11.25 -19.27 -19.93
C VAL A 192 -9.86 -18.91 -20.43
N GLY A 193 -8.97 -18.45 -19.55
CA GLY A 193 -7.66 -17.97 -19.93
C GLY A 193 -7.73 -16.83 -20.94
N ASP A 194 -6.82 -16.89 -21.91
CA ASP A 194 -6.75 -15.95 -23.04
C ASP A 194 -7.68 -16.34 -24.22
N GLY A 195 -8.45 -17.42 -24.07
CA GLY A 195 -9.29 -17.98 -25.12
C GLY A 195 -8.52 -18.70 -26.25
N ARG A 196 -7.20 -18.84 -26.12
CA ARG A 196 -6.31 -19.55 -27.09
C ARG A 196 -5.54 -20.71 -26.43
N GLY A 197 -5.90 -21.03 -25.19
CA GLY A 197 -5.27 -22.12 -24.41
C GLY A 197 -4.12 -21.67 -23.52
N GLY A 198 -3.89 -20.35 -23.38
CA GLY A 198 -2.90 -19.77 -22.46
C GLY A 198 -3.53 -18.93 -21.35
N GLY A 199 -2.71 -18.42 -20.44
CA GLY A 199 -3.13 -17.46 -19.41
C GLY A 199 -3.19 -16.02 -19.94
N LEU A 200 -3.88 -15.16 -19.20
CA LEU A 200 -4.04 -13.74 -19.56
C LEU A 200 -2.72 -12.95 -19.53
N THR A 201 -1.73 -13.40 -18.76
CA THR A 201 -0.49 -12.67 -18.54
C THR A 201 0.51 -12.84 -19.69
N GLY A 202 0.40 -13.91 -20.49
CA GLY A 202 1.37 -14.28 -21.51
C GLY A 202 2.78 -14.46 -20.94
N GLY A 203 2.89 -15.07 -19.76
CA GLY A 203 4.16 -15.33 -19.05
C GLY A 203 4.74 -14.11 -18.32
N ARG A 204 4.04 -12.98 -18.26
CA ARG A 204 4.53 -11.74 -17.62
C ARG A 204 4.10 -11.66 -16.15
N VAL A 205 4.88 -10.91 -15.38
CA VAL A 205 4.46 -10.45 -14.07
C VAL A 205 3.70 -9.13 -14.25
N VAL A 206 2.36 -9.21 -14.18
CA VAL A 206 1.46 -8.08 -14.25
C VAL A 206 0.96 -7.75 -12.84
N ALA A 207 1.17 -6.53 -12.40
CA ALA A 207 0.65 -6.04 -11.13
C ALA A 207 -0.41 -4.96 -11.36
N GLY A 208 -1.10 -4.58 -10.30
CA GLY A 208 -1.98 -3.42 -10.33
C GLY A 208 -2.95 -3.37 -9.17
N THR A 209 -3.93 -2.50 -9.33
CA THR A 209 -4.95 -2.21 -8.33
C THR A 209 -6.22 -1.69 -9.00
N GLY A 210 -7.32 -1.69 -8.28
CA GLY A 210 -8.59 -1.13 -8.73
C GLY A 210 -9.77 -1.77 -8.02
N THR A 211 -10.72 -0.96 -7.59
CA THR A 211 -12.02 -1.48 -7.21
C THR A 211 -12.76 -1.93 -8.47
N ILE A 212 -13.78 -2.78 -8.31
CA ILE A 212 -14.62 -3.25 -9.41
C ILE A 212 -16.09 -3.17 -9.04
N LYS A 213 -16.92 -2.74 -9.96
CA LYS A 213 -18.36 -2.85 -9.85
C LYS A 213 -18.86 -4.08 -10.60
N ALA A 214 -20.03 -4.58 -10.24
CA ALA A 214 -20.63 -5.76 -10.88
C ALA A 214 -20.91 -5.57 -12.40
N ASP A 215 -20.95 -4.33 -12.88
CA ASP A 215 -21.06 -3.98 -14.31
C ASP A 215 -19.70 -3.98 -15.04
N GLY A 216 -18.61 -4.24 -14.32
CA GLY A 216 -17.25 -4.28 -14.84
C GLY A 216 -16.54 -2.93 -14.87
N LYS A 217 -17.11 -1.86 -14.31
CA LYS A 217 -16.42 -0.57 -14.16
C LYS A 217 -15.34 -0.65 -13.09
N VAL A 218 -14.16 -0.18 -13.43
CA VAL A 218 -13.03 -0.04 -12.50
C VAL A 218 -13.11 1.31 -11.81
N GLY A 219 -12.97 1.29 -10.49
CA GLY A 219 -13.02 2.50 -9.68
C GLY A 219 -11.68 2.83 -9.01
N PRO A 220 -11.60 4.04 -8.43
CA PRO A 220 -10.38 4.58 -7.86
C PRO A 220 -9.94 3.84 -6.60
N VAL A 221 -8.69 4.07 -6.20
CA VAL A 221 -8.04 3.51 -5.01
C VAL A 221 -7.03 4.50 -4.45
N GLY A 222 -6.70 4.39 -3.17
CA GLY A 222 -5.64 5.20 -2.57
C GLY A 222 -4.25 4.57 -2.66
N GLY A 223 -3.21 5.40 -2.43
CA GLY A 223 -1.83 4.97 -2.24
C GLY A 223 -1.15 4.39 -3.49
N VAL A 224 -1.54 4.82 -4.67
CA VAL A 224 -1.03 4.29 -5.95
C VAL A 224 0.49 4.40 -6.08
N PRO A 225 1.18 5.49 -5.70
CA PRO A 225 2.64 5.55 -5.75
C PRO A 225 3.33 4.46 -4.92
N LEU A 226 2.81 4.13 -3.74
CA LEU A 226 3.33 3.05 -2.89
C LEU A 226 3.07 1.68 -3.50
N LYS A 227 1.91 1.50 -4.16
CA LYS A 227 1.52 0.26 -4.85
C LYS A 227 2.39 -0.01 -6.07
N THR A 228 2.73 1.00 -6.86
CA THR A 228 3.66 0.85 -8.00
C THR A 228 5.05 0.45 -7.55
N ARG A 229 5.51 0.94 -6.40
CA ARG A 229 6.78 0.54 -5.79
C ARG A 229 6.76 -0.91 -5.31
N ALA A 230 5.67 -1.33 -4.63
CA ALA A 230 5.47 -2.73 -4.25
C ALA A 230 5.50 -3.65 -5.48
N ALA A 231 4.76 -3.28 -6.53
CA ALA A 231 4.73 -4.02 -7.79
C ALA A 231 6.13 -4.18 -8.40
N LYS A 232 6.90 -3.09 -8.47
CA LYS A 232 8.25 -3.12 -9.04
C LYS A 232 9.22 -3.94 -8.21
N ARG A 233 9.17 -3.81 -6.87
CA ARG A 233 9.96 -4.63 -5.94
C ARG A 233 9.75 -6.11 -6.21
N ASP A 234 8.51 -6.52 -6.49
CA ASP A 234 8.11 -7.92 -6.64
C ASP A 234 8.11 -8.37 -8.12
N GLY A 235 8.84 -7.64 -8.98
CA GLY A 235 9.22 -8.06 -10.33
C GLY A 235 8.22 -7.70 -11.43
N ALA A 236 7.19 -6.90 -11.15
CA ALA A 236 6.25 -6.50 -12.19
C ALA A 236 6.91 -5.62 -13.25
N SER A 237 6.57 -5.89 -14.51
CA SER A 237 6.92 -5.06 -15.67
C SER A 237 5.77 -4.19 -16.15
N VAL A 238 4.54 -4.56 -15.79
CA VAL A 238 3.30 -3.87 -16.14
C VAL A 238 2.48 -3.61 -14.88
N PHE A 239 1.86 -2.44 -14.81
CA PHE A 239 0.96 -2.06 -13.73
C PHE A 239 -0.36 -1.53 -14.29
N LEU A 240 -1.46 -2.27 -14.04
CA LEU A 240 -2.80 -1.83 -14.38
C LEU A 240 -3.27 -0.85 -13.30
N VAL A 241 -3.63 0.36 -13.71
CA VAL A 241 -4.04 1.44 -12.82
C VAL A 241 -5.39 2.00 -13.25
N PRO A 242 -6.31 2.31 -12.33
CA PRO A 242 -7.52 3.02 -12.71
C PRO A 242 -7.17 4.34 -13.41
N ARG A 243 -7.84 4.67 -14.52
CA ARG A 243 -7.51 5.87 -15.30
C ARG A 243 -7.50 7.15 -14.47
N ALA A 244 -8.39 7.25 -13.49
CA ALA A 244 -8.46 8.41 -12.60
C ALA A 244 -7.16 8.63 -11.80
N GLU A 245 -6.40 7.56 -11.54
CA GLU A 245 -5.18 7.55 -10.72
C GLU A 245 -3.89 7.65 -11.56
N CYS A 246 -4.00 7.88 -12.87
CA CYS A 246 -2.83 8.01 -13.74
C CYS A 246 -1.88 9.13 -13.33
N ALA A 247 -2.41 10.26 -12.89
CA ALA A 247 -1.60 11.38 -12.45
C ALA A 247 -0.73 10.98 -11.24
N ASP A 248 -1.35 10.38 -10.23
CA ASP A 248 -0.67 9.92 -9.02
C ASP A 248 0.36 8.82 -9.31
N ALA A 249 0.00 7.88 -10.21
CA ALA A 249 0.90 6.80 -10.60
C ALA A 249 2.19 7.29 -11.29
N LYS A 250 2.12 8.43 -11.99
CA LYS A 250 3.26 9.05 -12.68
C LYS A 250 4.22 9.78 -11.77
N VAL A 251 3.74 10.35 -10.65
CA VAL A 251 4.54 11.21 -9.77
C VAL A 251 5.87 10.56 -9.39
N GLU A 252 5.84 9.25 -9.09
CA GLU A 252 7.02 8.49 -8.69
C GLU A 252 7.10 7.14 -9.39
N GLN A 253 6.84 7.13 -10.71
CA GLN A 253 6.85 5.90 -11.50
C GLN A 253 8.19 5.20 -11.45
N PRO A 254 8.28 3.95 -10.96
CA PRO A 254 9.51 3.19 -10.96
C PRO A 254 10.03 2.93 -12.38
N LYS A 255 11.34 3.06 -12.59
CA LYS A 255 11.97 2.77 -13.88
C LYS A 255 11.67 1.33 -14.34
N GLY A 256 11.26 1.17 -15.59
CA GLY A 256 10.94 -0.14 -16.18
C GLY A 256 9.63 -0.75 -15.70
N LEU A 257 8.73 0.04 -15.10
CA LEU A 257 7.35 -0.33 -14.84
C LEU A 257 6.44 0.42 -15.81
N ARG A 258 5.73 -0.30 -16.67
CA ARG A 258 4.79 0.28 -17.62
C ARG A 258 3.44 0.51 -16.95
N LEU A 259 2.95 1.74 -16.92
CA LEU A 259 1.62 2.07 -16.40
C LEU A 259 0.59 1.94 -17.52
N VAL A 260 -0.46 1.16 -17.28
CA VAL A 260 -1.54 0.93 -18.24
C VAL A 260 -2.87 1.34 -17.60
N PRO A 261 -3.46 2.46 -18.06
CA PRO A 261 -4.73 2.94 -17.52
C PRO A 261 -5.89 2.05 -17.94
N VAL A 262 -6.77 1.74 -17.01
CA VAL A 262 -7.98 0.94 -17.22
C VAL A 262 -9.21 1.62 -16.62
N GLU A 263 -10.34 1.54 -17.31
CA GLU A 263 -11.63 2.06 -16.86
C GLU A 263 -12.65 0.93 -16.66
N THR A 264 -12.43 -0.20 -17.33
CA THR A 264 -13.33 -1.35 -17.30
C THR A 264 -12.56 -2.66 -17.33
N LEU A 265 -13.20 -3.71 -16.85
CA LEU A 265 -12.67 -5.09 -16.94
C LEU A 265 -12.39 -5.50 -18.40
N SER A 266 -13.30 -5.17 -19.32
CA SER A 266 -13.10 -5.40 -20.76
C SER A 266 -11.89 -4.63 -21.31
N GLY A 267 -11.68 -3.38 -20.86
CA GLY A 267 -10.50 -2.59 -21.23
C GLY A 267 -9.20 -3.21 -20.71
N ALA A 268 -9.21 -3.74 -19.46
CA ALA A 268 -8.07 -4.45 -18.90
C ALA A 268 -7.72 -5.71 -19.70
N LEU A 269 -8.71 -6.52 -20.07
CA LEU A 269 -8.51 -7.72 -20.90
C LEU A 269 -7.92 -7.37 -22.27
N LYS A 270 -8.48 -6.36 -22.96
CA LYS A 270 -7.93 -5.89 -24.23
C LYS A 270 -6.47 -5.41 -24.11
N ALA A 271 -6.15 -4.74 -23.01
CA ALA A 271 -4.77 -4.31 -22.76
C ALA A 271 -3.81 -5.51 -22.53
N LEU A 272 -4.25 -6.53 -21.79
CA LEU A 272 -3.46 -7.75 -21.60
C LEU A 272 -3.27 -8.52 -22.92
N ASP A 273 -4.32 -8.64 -23.75
CA ASP A 273 -4.23 -9.23 -25.09
C ASP A 273 -3.21 -8.48 -25.97
N ALA A 274 -3.32 -7.17 -26.03
CA ALA A 274 -2.38 -6.35 -26.80
C ALA A 274 -0.94 -6.46 -26.28
N LEU A 275 -0.73 -6.53 -24.96
CA LEU A 275 0.60 -6.74 -24.38
C LEU A 275 1.18 -8.10 -24.76
N ARG A 276 0.36 -9.15 -24.78
CA ARG A 276 0.77 -10.49 -25.17
C ARG A 276 1.19 -10.53 -26.63
N ASP A 277 0.41 -9.94 -27.49
CA ASP A 277 0.64 -9.93 -28.93
C ASP A 277 1.69 -8.87 -29.38
N GLY A 278 2.37 -8.20 -28.44
CA GLY A 278 3.35 -7.15 -28.74
C GLY A 278 2.76 -5.85 -29.28
N GLY A 279 1.44 -5.69 -29.16
CA GLY A 279 0.70 -4.54 -29.65
C GLY A 279 0.84 -3.29 -28.78
N ARG A 280 0.24 -2.20 -29.24
CA ARG A 280 0.21 -0.93 -28.50
C ARG A 280 -0.87 -0.97 -27.43
N VAL A 281 -0.52 -0.54 -26.23
CA VAL A 281 -1.46 -0.34 -25.12
C VAL A 281 -1.50 1.12 -24.71
N PRO A 282 -2.64 1.58 -24.17
CA PRO A 282 -2.70 2.92 -23.58
C PRO A 282 -1.60 3.11 -22.52
N SER A 283 -1.18 4.33 -22.35
CA SER A 283 -0.20 4.72 -21.35
C SER A 283 -0.74 5.88 -20.53
N CYS A 284 -0.48 5.92 -19.28
CA CYS A 284 -0.64 7.15 -18.54
C CYS A 284 0.34 8.21 -19.06
#